data_a5bea63542e379c2a41f1022aedef151
#
_entry.id   a5bea63542e379c2a41f1022aedef151
#
_cell.length_a   1.000
_cell.length_b   1.000
_cell.length_c   1.000
_cell.angle_alpha   90.00
_cell.angle_beta   90.00
_cell.angle_gamma   90.00
#
_symmetry.space_group_name_H-M   'P 1'
#
loop_
_entity.id
_entity.type
_entity.pdbx_description
1 polymer ?
#
loop_
_entity_poly.entity_id
_entity_poly.type
_entity_poly.pdbx_seq_one_letter_code
_entity_poly.pdbx_strand_id
1 'polypeptide(L)'
;HMTSALPLKKRKPARKLRFFHFYLIEDGLHLTIEKRSHNDIWKNLYQLPLLETDHPLSDTELLNNPLLLSLCGSRPCQITGISNTRTHELTHRRIIARFVRIQTSPLVIDGHRMIINRKEIHKFAFPALIRDYLAEAGLTSR
;
A
#
# COMPACT_ATOMS: atom_id res chain seq x y z
N HIS A 1 32.79 -31.70 -1.28
CA HIS A 1 32.51 -31.60 -1.43
C HIS A 1 32.19 -31.29 -1.96
N MET A 2 32.16 -31.22 -2.01
CA MET A 2 31.82 -30.92 -2.32
C MET A 2 31.44 -30.57 -2.94
N THR A 3 31.51 -30.61 -3.01
CA THR A 3 31.15 -30.33 -3.39
C THR A 3 30.67 -29.87 -3.96
N SER A 4 30.67 -29.77 -3.82
CA SER A 4 30.29 -29.34 -4.14
C SER A 4 29.84 -28.70 -4.66
N ALA A 5 29.82 -28.44 -4.60
CA ALA A 5 29.55 -27.81 -4.91
C ALA A 5 28.89 -27.33 -5.52
N LEU A 6 28.58 -27.12 -5.63
CA LEU A 6 28.01 -26.83 -6.10
C LEU A 6 27.18 -26.27 -6.33
N PRO A 7 26.70 -26.36 -6.18
CA PRO A 7 25.88 -25.62 -6.61
C PRO A 7 25.49 -24.60 -6.48
N LEU A 8 25.72 -24.75 -6.24
CA LEU A 8 25.71 -23.86 -5.90
C LEU A 8 25.73 -22.69 -6.43
N LYS A 9 26.34 -22.47 -6.67
CA LYS A 9 26.57 -21.36 -7.33
C LYS A 9 25.53 -20.90 -8.22
N LYS A 10 24.78 -21.65 -8.71
CA LYS A 10 23.60 -21.33 -9.51
C LYS A 10 22.45 -20.83 -8.70
N ARG A 11 22.64 -20.63 -7.43
CA ARG A 11 21.62 -20.11 -6.57
C ARG A 11 21.26 -18.68 -7.00
N LYS A 12 19.97 -18.40 -7.15
CA LYS A 12 19.51 -17.04 -7.41
C LYS A 12 19.76 -16.16 -6.20
N PRO A 13 20.15 -14.89 -6.40
CA PRO A 13 20.20 -13.96 -5.28
C PRO A 13 18.82 -13.89 -4.60
N ALA A 14 18.81 -13.73 -3.30
CA ALA A 14 17.58 -13.52 -2.58
C ALA A 14 16.92 -12.23 -3.04
N ARG A 15 15.59 -12.24 -3.22
CA ARG A 15 14.86 -11.02 -3.53
C ARG A 15 14.90 -10.08 -2.35
N LYS A 16 15.04 -8.80 -2.62
CA LYS A 16 14.96 -7.79 -1.59
C LYS A 16 13.51 -7.69 -1.11
N LEU A 17 13.31 -7.80 0.19
CA LEU A 17 11.99 -7.64 0.78
C LEU A 17 11.70 -6.16 0.99
N ARG A 18 10.50 -5.74 0.65
CA ARG A 18 10.02 -4.40 0.91
C ARG A 18 8.66 -4.50 1.56
N PHE A 19 8.46 -3.78 2.65
CA PHE A 19 7.23 -3.84 3.43
C PHE A 19 6.44 -2.56 3.18
N PHE A 20 5.30 -2.71 2.50
CA PHE A 20 4.43 -1.61 2.11
C PHE A 20 3.18 -1.64 2.95
N HIS A 21 2.92 -0.54 3.65
CA HIS A 21 1.73 -0.38 4.48
C HIS A 21 0.88 0.72 3.86
N PHE A 22 -0.23 0.33 3.25
CA PHE A 22 -1.12 1.26 2.57
C PHE A 22 -2.29 1.64 3.45
N TYR A 23 -2.72 2.88 3.32
CA TYR A 23 -3.86 3.40 4.09
C TYR A 23 -4.96 3.83 3.13
N LEU A 24 -6.08 3.09 3.17
CA LEU A 24 -7.28 3.49 2.45
C LEU A 24 -8.07 4.43 3.36
N ILE A 25 -7.94 5.74 3.11
CA ILE A 25 -8.65 6.74 3.89
C ILE A 25 -9.81 7.26 3.04
N GLU A 26 -11.02 7.13 3.54
CA GLU A 26 -12.23 7.35 2.75
C GLU A 26 -13.37 7.85 3.63
N ASP A 27 -14.37 8.47 2.98
CA ASP A 27 -15.56 8.97 3.65
C ASP A 27 -16.85 8.29 3.13
N GLY A 28 -16.69 7.20 2.37
CA GLY A 28 -17.81 6.49 1.76
C GLY A 28 -18.05 6.89 0.31
N LEU A 29 -17.77 8.13 -0.07
CA LEU A 29 -17.92 8.64 -1.42
C LEU A 29 -16.59 8.97 -2.08
N HIS A 30 -15.63 9.35 -1.28
CA HIS A 30 -14.31 9.82 -1.76
C HIS A 30 -13.21 9.07 -1.06
N LEU A 31 -12.05 9.04 -1.68
CA LEU A 31 -10.84 8.47 -1.07
C LEU A 31 -9.63 9.29 -1.48
N THR A 32 -8.58 9.14 -0.70
CA THR A 32 -7.31 9.84 -0.94
C THR A 32 -6.37 8.93 -1.70
N ILE A 33 -5.78 9.46 -2.78
CA ILE A 33 -4.77 8.74 -3.55
C ILE A 33 -3.57 9.66 -3.78
N GLU A 34 -2.49 9.07 -4.25
CA GLU A 34 -1.29 9.82 -4.62
C GLU A 34 -0.66 9.17 -5.85
N LYS A 35 0.05 9.97 -6.63
CA LYS A 35 0.83 9.45 -7.75
C LYS A 35 2.21 9.07 -7.26
N ARG A 36 2.66 7.87 -7.64
CA ARG A 36 3.97 7.41 -7.22
C ARG A 36 5.05 8.12 -8.01
N SER A 37 5.94 8.82 -7.32
CA SER A 37 7.01 9.60 -7.93
C SER A 37 8.39 8.92 -7.84
N HIS A 38 8.50 7.83 -7.09
CA HIS A 38 9.76 7.12 -6.95
C HIS A 38 10.20 6.52 -8.28
N ASN A 39 11.49 6.59 -8.56
CA ASN A 39 12.04 6.03 -9.78
C ASN A 39 12.40 4.54 -9.57
N ASP A 40 11.40 3.76 -9.22
CA ASP A 40 11.53 2.33 -8.97
C ASP A 40 10.29 1.61 -9.47
N ILE A 41 9.82 0.58 -8.73
CA ILE A 41 8.64 -0.16 -9.14
C ILE A 41 7.42 0.75 -9.20
N TRP A 42 6.51 0.45 -10.13
CA TRP A 42 5.22 1.15 -10.27
C TRP A 42 5.35 2.66 -10.51
N LYS A 43 6.45 3.07 -11.13
CA LYS A 43 6.67 4.48 -11.42
C LYS A 43 5.51 5.05 -12.22
N ASN A 44 5.04 6.23 -11.83
CA ASN A 44 3.94 6.97 -12.46
C ASN A 44 2.57 6.32 -12.31
N LEU A 45 2.45 5.21 -11.58
CA LEU A 45 1.15 4.68 -11.23
C LEU A 45 0.62 5.38 -9.98
N TYR A 46 -0.69 5.30 -9.80
CA TYR A 46 -1.33 5.82 -8.60
C TYR A 46 -1.35 4.77 -7.50
N GLN A 47 -1.44 5.23 -6.28
CA GLN A 47 -1.47 4.35 -5.11
C GLN A 47 -2.22 5.01 -3.96
N LEU A 48 -2.48 4.22 -2.93
CA LEU A 48 -2.97 4.73 -1.66
C LEU A 48 -1.78 5.30 -0.87
N PRO A 49 -2.00 6.19 0.09
CA PRO A 49 -0.93 6.66 0.96
C PRO A 49 -0.12 5.50 1.51
N LEU A 50 1.19 5.60 1.41
CA LEU A 50 2.11 4.49 1.67
C LEU A 50 3.11 4.84 2.76
N LEU A 51 3.26 3.92 3.71
CA LEU A 51 4.39 3.88 4.63
C LEU A 51 5.22 2.66 4.29
N GLU A 52 6.46 2.89 3.87
CA GLU A 52 7.38 1.79 3.60
C GLU A 52 8.35 1.62 4.75
N THR A 53 8.55 0.38 5.20
CA THR A 53 9.51 0.06 6.26
C THR A 53 10.40 -1.09 5.82
N ASP A 54 11.48 -1.31 6.56
CA ASP A 54 12.41 -2.40 6.28
C ASP A 54 12.10 -3.68 7.04
N HIS A 55 11.01 -3.66 7.81
CA HIS A 55 10.55 -4.81 8.59
C HIS A 55 9.03 -4.76 8.69
N PRO A 56 8.37 -5.90 8.99
CA PRO A 56 6.92 -5.89 9.16
C PRO A 56 6.53 -5.10 10.41
N LEU A 57 5.35 -4.49 10.37
CA LEU A 57 4.83 -3.73 11.50
C LEU A 57 3.75 -4.55 12.22
N SER A 58 3.69 -4.40 13.54
CA SER A 58 2.58 -4.92 14.33
C SER A 58 1.33 -4.08 14.08
N ASP A 59 0.17 -4.59 14.48
CA ASP A 59 -1.07 -3.82 14.37
C ASP A 59 -0.97 -2.51 15.14
N THR A 60 -0.34 -2.53 16.31
CA THR A 60 -0.15 -1.31 17.09
C THR A 60 0.68 -0.29 16.32
N GLU A 61 1.76 -0.72 15.68
CA GLU A 61 2.59 0.17 14.88
C GLU A 61 1.87 0.68 13.64
N LEU A 62 1.06 -0.18 13.01
CA LEU A 62 0.24 0.24 11.87
C LEU A 62 -0.74 1.34 12.25
N LEU A 63 -1.24 1.33 13.47
CA LEU A 63 -2.24 2.28 13.95
C LEU A 63 -1.64 3.46 14.70
N ASN A 64 -0.31 3.52 14.85
CA ASN A 64 0.38 4.59 15.56
C ASN A 64 1.69 4.92 14.87
N ASN A 65 1.63 5.82 13.89
CA ASN A 65 2.83 6.26 13.19
C ASN A 65 2.59 7.65 12.60
N PRO A 66 3.66 8.35 12.21
CA PRO A 66 3.53 9.73 11.73
C PRO A 66 2.65 9.87 10.50
N LEU A 67 2.65 8.89 9.58
CA LEU A 67 1.81 8.97 8.40
C LEU A 67 0.33 8.97 8.78
N LEU A 68 -0.07 8.03 9.63
CA LEU A 68 -1.46 7.95 10.06
C LEU A 68 -1.88 9.22 10.79
N LEU A 69 -1.02 9.76 11.64
CA LEU A 69 -1.30 11.01 12.33
C LEU A 69 -1.51 12.15 11.34
N SER A 70 -0.70 12.22 10.28
CA SER A 70 -0.85 13.26 9.28
C SER A 70 -2.13 13.08 8.47
N LEU A 71 -2.50 11.84 8.16
CA LEU A 71 -3.73 11.57 7.39
C LEU A 71 -4.99 11.90 8.17
N CYS A 72 -5.00 11.62 9.46
CA CYS A 72 -6.16 11.87 10.33
C CYS A 72 -6.18 13.28 10.88
N GLY A 73 -4.99 13.82 11.22
CA GLY A 73 -4.93 15.11 11.88
C GLY A 73 -5.67 15.09 13.19
N SER A 74 -6.47 16.12 13.45
CA SER A 74 -7.32 16.21 14.65
C SER A 74 -8.73 15.66 14.39
N ARG A 75 -9.01 15.13 13.20
CA ARG A 75 -10.33 14.63 12.85
C ARG A 75 -10.55 13.25 13.47
N PRO A 76 -11.81 12.93 13.83
CA PRO A 76 -12.12 11.57 14.24
C PRO A 76 -11.86 10.61 13.09
N CYS A 77 -11.12 9.54 13.36
CA CYS A 77 -10.84 8.49 12.39
C CYS A 77 -11.25 7.17 12.97
N GLN A 78 -12.01 6.40 12.20
CA GLN A 78 -12.44 5.07 12.60
C GLN A 78 -11.71 4.03 11.76
N ILE A 79 -11.00 3.12 12.42
CA ILE A 79 -10.36 1.99 11.75
C ILE A 79 -11.46 0.98 11.44
N THR A 80 -11.69 0.72 10.17
CA THR A 80 -12.75 -0.21 9.74
C THR A 80 -12.22 -1.54 9.23
N GLY A 81 -10.90 -1.66 9.08
CA GLY A 81 -10.33 -2.94 8.68
C GLY A 81 -8.82 -2.90 8.60
N ILE A 82 -8.21 -4.04 8.86
CA ILE A 82 -6.78 -4.28 8.66
C ILE A 82 -6.69 -5.57 7.87
N SER A 83 -6.06 -5.53 6.70
CA SER A 83 -6.00 -6.70 5.85
C SER A 83 -4.97 -7.71 6.34
N ASN A 84 -5.10 -8.94 5.85
CA ASN A 84 -4.03 -9.91 5.96
C ASN A 84 -2.84 -9.46 5.11
N THR A 85 -1.68 -10.04 5.41
CA THR A 85 -0.48 -9.82 4.62
C THR A 85 -0.67 -10.36 3.21
N ARG A 86 -0.26 -9.58 2.21
CA ARG A 86 -0.29 -9.96 0.81
C ARG A 86 1.10 -9.87 0.25
N THR A 87 1.47 -10.84 -0.57
CA THR A 87 2.80 -10.89 -1.16
C THR A 87 2.69 -10.71 -2.67
N HIS A 88 3.51 -9.84 -3.21
CA HIS A 88 3.59 -9.61 -4.65
C HIS A 88 5.03 -9.81 -5.10
N GLU A 89 5.25 -10.79 -5.99
CA GLU A 89 6.58 -11.16 -6.46
C GLU A 89 6.97 -10.32 -7.67
N LEU A 90 8.16 -9.77 -7.62
CA LEU A 90 8.79 -9.10 -8.76
C LEU A 90 10.14 -9.78 -9.00
N THR A 91 10.77 -9.49 -10.15
CA THR A 91 12.01 -10.17 -10.53
C THR A 91 13.09 -10.09 -9.45
N HIS A 92 13.30 -8.89 -8.89
CA HIS A 92 14.38 -8.67 -7.92
C HIS A 92 13.87 -8.26 -6.55
N ARG A 93 12.55 -8.20 -6.36
CA ARG A 93 11.94 -7.73 -5.13
C ARG A 93 10.73 -8.57 -4.78
N ARG A 94 10.44 -8.62 -3.51
CA ARG A 94 9.18 -9.18 -3.00
C ARG A 94 8.53 -8.10 -2.16
N ILE A 95 7.32 -7.72 -2.56
CA ILE A 95 6.55 -6.73 -1.82
C ILE A 95 5.65 -7.46 -0.85
N ILE A 96 5.76 -7.11 0.42
CA ILE A 96 4.90 -7.66 1.47
C ILE A 96 4.03 -6.51 1.93
N ALA A 97 2.73 -6.61 1.66
CA ALA A 97 1.83 -5.47 1.82
C ALA A 97 0.71 -5.78 2.79
N ARG A 98 0.30 -4.75 3.53
CA ARG A 98 -0.92 -4.76 4.31
C ARG A 98 -1.67 -3.47 4.04
N PHE A 99 -2.99 -3.52 4.22
CA PHE A 99 -3.88 -2.39 3.99
C PHE A 99 -4.67 -2.10 5.26
N VAL A 100 -4.70 -0.84 5.64
CA VAL A 100 -5.52 -0.35 6.76
C VAL A 100 -6.61 0.53 6.18
N ARG A 101 -7.88 0.21 6.49
CA ARG A 101 -9.01 1.01 6.04
C ARG A 101 -9.45 1.93 7.15
N ILE A 102 -9.58 3.21 6.82
CA ILE A 102 -9.90 4.27 7.78
C ILE A 102 -11.05 5.08 7.22
N GLN A 103 -12.09 5.24 8.02
CA GLN A 103 -13.20 6.12 7.69
C GLN A 103 -13.09 7.41 8.48
N THR A 104 -13.17 8.53 7.78
CA THR A 104 -13.14 9.85 8.40
C THR A 104 -13.87 10.83 7.49
N SER A 105 -14.28 11.97 8.06
CA SER A 105 -14.94 13.04 7.32
C SER A 105 -14.71 14.36 8.05
N PRO A 106 -14.38 15.43 7.31
CA PRO A 106 -14.10 15.51 5.89
C PRO A 106 -12.70 14.99 5.56
N LEU A 107 -12.51 14.59 4.30
CA LEU A 107 -11.18 14.34 3.81
C LEU A 107 -10.50 15.67 3.52
N VAL A 108 -9.20 15.73 3.75
CA VAL A 108 -8.43 16.96 3.57
C VAL A 108 -7.28 16.69 2.61
N ILE A 109 -7.10 17.61 1.65
CA ILE A 109 -5.97 17.54 0.73
C ILE A 109 -4.70 17.86 1.52
N ASP A 110 -3.68 17.03 1.35
CA ASP A 110 -2.41 17.16 2.05
C ASP A 110 -1.28 16.89 1.07
N GLY A 111 -0.47 17.93 0.82
CA GLY A 111 0.70 17.82 -0.03
C GLY A 111 0.36 17.39 -1.44
N HIS A 112 1.01 16.31 -1.88
CA HIS A 112 0.87 15.76 -3.25
C HIS A 112 -0.31 14.82 -3.41
N ARG A 113 -1.09 14.61 -2.36
CA ARG A 113 -2.24 13.71 -2.39
C ARG A 113 -3.44 14.41 -3.00
N MET A 114 -4.36 13.60 -3.54
CA MET A 114 -5.60 14.11 -4.12
C MET A 114 -6.77 13.30 -3.60
N ILE A 115 -7.94 13.93 -3.58
CA ILE A 115 -9.19 13.30 -3.19
C ILE A 115 -9.98 13.05 -4.46
N ILE A 116 -10.41 11.81 -4.66
CA ILE A 116 -11.20 11.45 -5.84
C ILE A 116 -12.51 10.82 -5.41
N ASN A 117 -13.52 10.92 -6.28
CA ASN A 117 -14.77 10.21 -6.08
C ASN A 117 -14.56 8.72 -6.38
N ARG A 118 -15.12 7.84 -5.55
CA ARG A 118 -14.97 6.40 -5.74
C ARG A 118 -15.45 5.94 -7.12
N LYS A 119 -16.40 6.63 -7.71
CA LYS A 119 -16.90 6.29 -9.04
C LYS A 119 -15.88 6.57 -10.14
N GLU A 120 -14.83 7.32 -9.84
CA GLU A 120 -13.80 7.68 -10.80
C GLU A 120 -12.50 6.90 -10.63
N ILE A 121 -12.48 5.91 -9.74
CA ILE A 121 -11.28 5.11 -9.49
C ILE A 121 -10.75 4.51 -10.81
N HIS A 122 -11.64 4.10 -11.70
CA HIS A 122 -11.27 3.49 -12.98
C HIS A 122 -10.49 4.42 -13.91
N LYS A 123 -10.48 5.72 -13.63
CA LYS A 123 -9.73 6.69 -14.43
C LYS A 123 -8.25 6.74 -14.05
N PHE A 124 -7.85 6.06 -12.99
CA PHE A 124 -6.48 6.10 -12.48
C PHE A 124 -5.85 4.72 -12.60
N ALA A 125 -4.59 4.69 -13.03
CA ALA A 125 -3.86 3.44 -13.20
C ALA A 125 -3.21 3.04 -11.87
N PHE A 126 -3.68 1.94 -11.27
CA PHE A 126 -3.14 1.38 -10.04
C PHE A 126 -2.41 0.07 -10.33
N PRO A 127 -1.38 -0.29 -9.54
CA PRO A 127 -0.83 -1.64 -9.60
C PRO A 127 -1.91 -2.68 -9.29
N ALA A 128 -1.77 -3.88 -9.84
CA ALA A 128 -2.74 -4.96 -9.63
C ALA A 128 -2.99 -5.23 -8.15
N LEU A 129 -1.96 -5.18 -7.32
CA LEU A 129 -2.08 -5.39 -5.89
C LEU A 129 -3.11 -4.45 -5.26
N ILE A 130 -3.06 -3.17 -5.62
CA ILE A 130 -3.97 -2.16 -5.08
C ILE A 130 -5.35 -2.30 -5.73
N ARG A 131 -5.41 -2.55 -7.04
CA ARG A 131 -6.68 -2.76 -7.74
C ARG A 131 -7.47 -3.90 -7.10
N ASP A 132 -6.79 -5.01 -6.81
CA ASP A 132 -7.43 -6.17 -6.20
C ASP A 132 -7.96 -5.83 -4.81
N TYR A 133 -7.19 -5.09 -4.03
CA TYR A 133 -7.64 -4.69 -2.71
C TYR A 133 -8.88 -3.78 -2.80
N LEU A 134 -8.88 -2.80 -3.71
CA LEU A 134 -10.01 -1.88 -3.86
C LEU A 134 -11.28 -2.62 -4.26
N ALA A 135 -11.15 -3.65 -5.10
CA ALA A 135 -12.28 -4.49 -5.48
C ALA A 135 -12.79 -5.29 -4.28
N GLU A 136 -11.90 -5.89 -3.50
CA GLU A 136 -12.28 -6.64 -2.30
C GLU A 136 -12.91 -5.74 -1.26
N ALA A 137 -12.49 -4.49 -1.20
CA ALA A 137 -13.05 -3.50 -0.28
C ALA A 137 -14.41 -2.97 -0.75
N GLY A 138 -14.87 -3.39 -1.93
CA GLY A 138 -16.17 -2.99 -2.45
C GLY A 138 -16.18 -1.63 -3.12
N LEU A 139 -15.03 -1.07 -3.44
CA LEU A 139 -14.94 0.26 -4.03
C LEU A 139 -14.94 0.22 -5.56
N THR A 140 -14.58 -0.92 -6.15
CA THR A 140 -14.61 -1.12 -7.61
C THR A 140 -15.12 -2.51 -7.92
N SER A 141 -15.48 -2.73 -9.19
CA SER A 141 -15.72 -4.08 -9.69
C SER A 141 -14.43 -4.57 -10.33
N ARG A 142 -14.28 -5.88 -10.38
CA ARG A 142 -13.11 -6.49 -11.02
C ARG A 142 -13.23 -6.55 -12.52
#